data_7de06addfc7a258bfd1899e225f1b3e5
#
_entry.id   7de06addfc7a258bfd1899e225f1b3e5
#
_cell.length_a   1.000
_cell.length_b   1.000
_cell.length_c   1.000
_cell.angle_alpha   90.00
_cell.angle_beta   90.00
_cell.angle_gamma   90.00
#
_symmetry.space_group_name_H-M   'P 1'
#
loop_
_entity.id
_entity.type
_entity.pdbx_description
1 polymer ?
#
loop_
_entity_poly.entity_id
_entity_poly.type
_entity_poly.pdbx_seq_one_letter_code
_entity_poly.pdbx_strand_id
1 'polypeptide(L)'
;MKIAYDPIYAHPLPEGHRFPMLKYELIPEQLLHEGTVSSSDLFSPRPCTDEIILLTHDQDYLARLKEQRLSDREQRKIGFPQSPELTLRELIITQGTIDCCYHAMRHGVSLNVAGGTHHAYRDRGEGFCLLNDMATASNYLLSQNLKERILIIDLDVHQGNGTAKIFEGVGEVFTFSMHGAHNYPFHKERSDLDIPLPDGIMDKEYLDLLSVNLRKILRYFKPDFAFYLSGVDILSTDKFGKLKVTTEGCRERDEIVFGMLSEISVPCVVAMGGGYSPDIRHIVDAHCNTYRTARKIYG
;
A
#
# COMPACT_ATOMS: atom_id res chain seq x y z
N MET A 1 -1.78 15.11 11.45
CA MET A 1 -1.61 13.83 10.70
C MET A 1 -1.29 12.73 11.69
N LYS A 2 -1.88 11.53 11.58
CA LYS A 2 -1.56 10.37 12.43
C LYS A 2 -0.96 9.25 11.59
N ILE A 3 -0.10 8.44 12.20
CA ILE A 3 0.69 7.43 11.50
C ILE A 3 0.65 6.13 12.31
N ALA A 4 0.18 5.05 11.68
CA ALA A 4 0.23 3.72 12.27
C ALA A 4 1.65 3.17 12.19
N TYR A 5 2.19 2.80 13.32
CA TYR A 5 3.49 2.15 13.46
C TYR A 5 3.53 1.27 14.70
N ASP A 6 4.11 0.10 14.55
CA ASP A 6 4.44 -0.81 15.65
C ASP A 6 5.78 -1.48 15.38
N PRO A 7 6.65 -1.68 16.38
CA PRO A 7 7.94 -2.39 16.21
C PRO A 7 7.81 -3.77 15.54
N ILE A 8 6.68 -4.46 15.69
CA ILE A 8 6.44 -5.77 15.06
C ILE A 8 6.44 -5.70 13.52
N TYR A 9 6.31 -4.48 12.94
CA TYR A 9 6.37 -4.30 11.49
C TYR A 9 7.71 -4.75 10.91
N ALA A 10 8.80 -4.58 11.67
CA ALA A 10 10.12 -5.07 11.33
C ALA A 10 10.29 -6.54 11.81
N HIS A 11 9.64 -7.46 11.08
CA HIS A 11 9.69 -8.89 11.39
C HIS A 11 11.04 -9.50 10.98
N PRO A 12 11.71 -10.30 11.85
CA PRO A 12 12.98 -10.92 11.52
C PRO A 12 12.82 -11.93 10.37
N LEU A 13 13.72 -11.85 9.39
CA LEU A 13 13.77 -12.75 8.24
C LEU A 13 15.10 -13.53 8.23
N PRO A 14 15.16 -14.71 7.57
CA PRO A 14 16.40 -15.42 7.38
C PRO A 14 17.50 -14.56 6.74
N GLU A 15 18.76 -14.82 7.10
CA GLU A 15 19.91 -14.12 6.52
C GLU A 15 19.90 -14.20 4.99
N GLY A 16 20.19 -13.08 4.33
CA GLY A 16 20.19 -12.99 2.86
C GLY A 16 18.80 -12.89 2.23
N HIS A 17 17.73 -12.77 3.02
CA HIS A 17 16.39 -12.60 2.47
C HIS A 17 16.29 -11.30 1.67
N ARG A 18 15.68 -11.38 0.49
CA ARG A 18 15.63 -10.26 -0.48
C ARG A 18 14.71 -9.11 -0.11
N PHE A 19 13.80 -9.29 0.87
CA PHE A 19 12.88 -8.25 1.33
C PHE A 19 13.58 -7.31 2.32
N PRO A 20 13.60 -5.99 2.09
CA PRO A 20 14.35 -5.03 2.92
C PRO A 20 13.56 -4.66 4.20
N MET A 21 13.45 -5.62 5.13
CA MET A 21 12.64 -5.49 6.35
C MET A 21 13.05 -4.30 7.23
N LEU A 22 14.31 -3.93 7.20
CA LEU A 22 14.88 -2.81 7.97
C LEU A 22 14.25 -1.45 7.64
N LYS A 23 13.62 -1.30 6.45
CA LYS A 23 12.92 -0.06 6.10
C LYS A 23 11.85 0.33 7.11
N TYR A 24 11.19 -0.64 7.74
CA TYR A 24 10.12 -0.40 8.72
C TYR A 24 10.63 0.19 10.05
N GLU A 25 11.92 0.04 10.37
CA GLU A 25 12.56 0.69 11.50
C GLU A 25 13.12 2.07 11.10
N LEU A 26 13.84 2.12 9.98
CA LEU A 26 14.55 3.33 9.57
C LEU A 26 13.64 4.48 9.16
N ILE A 27 12.47 4.21 8.54
CA ILE A 27 11.56 5.27 8.10
C ILE A 27 11.01 6.07 9.30
N PRO A 28 10.37 5.46 10.31
CA PRO A 28 9.91 6.22 11.48
C PRO A 28 11.05 6.88 12.26
N GLU A 29 12.22 6.24 12.38
CA GLU A 29 13.39 6.84 13.01
C GLU A 29 13.85 8.10 12.26
N GLN A 30 13.97 8.06 10.95
CA GLN A 30 14.36 9.19 10.11
C GLN A 30 13.36 10.35 10.24
N LEU A 31 12.06 10.05 10.15
CA LEU A 31 11.00 11.05 10.25
C LEU A 31 10.95 11.74 11.62
N LEU A 32 11.21 10.99 12.69
CA LEU A 32 11.34 11.54 14.07
C LEU A 32 12.61 12.37 14.22
N HIS A 33 13.75 11.87 13.71
CA HIS A 33 15.04 12.54 13.80
C HIS A 33 15.04 13.91 13.11
N GLU A 34 14.44 14.01 11.95
CA GLU A 34 14.37 15.27 11.17
C GLU A 34 13.23 16.20 11.60
N GLY A 35 12.35 15.76 12.51
CA GLY A 35 11.21 16.53 12.99
C GLY A 35 10.05 16.65 12.02
N THR A 36 10.00 15.85 10.96
CA THR A 36 8.83 15.76 10.07
C THR A 36 7.62 15.28 10.85
N VAL A 37 7.81 14.34 11.77
CA VAL A 37 6.78 13.85 12.71
C VAL A 37 7.28 13.88 14.14
N SER A 38 6.35 13.91 15.08
CA SER A 38 6.61 13.76 16.51
C SER A 38 6.15 12.40 17.02
N SER A 39 6.60 11.97 18.18
CA SER A 39 6.12 10.71 18.80
C SER A 39 4.61 10.72 19.03
N SER A 40 4.01 11.90 19.23
CA SER A 40 2.55 12.04 19.38
C SER A 40 1.78 11.83 18.07
N ASP A 41 2.44 11.88 16.93
CA ASP A 41 1.82 11.56 15.63
C ASP A 41 1.70 10.04 15.42
N LEU A 42 2.57 9.25 16.06
CA LEU A 42 2.58 7.80 15.96
C LEU A 42 1.52 7.15 16.87
N PHE A 43 0.95 6.04 16.41
CA PHE A 43 0.11 5.17 17.23
C PHE A 43 0.34 3.71 16.86
N SER A 44 0.22 2.81 17.86
CA SER A 44 0.35 1.37 17.69
C SER A 44 -1.04 0.74 17.58
N PRO A 45 -1.37 0.07 16.46
CA PRO A 45 -2.65 -0.62 16.29
C PRO A 45 -2.71 -1.91 17.13
N ARG A 46 -3.92 -2.36 17.44
CA ARG A 46 -4.16 -3.71 17.98
C ARG A 46 -4.29 -4.72 16.82
N PRO A 47 -4.20 -6.03 17.06
CA PRO A 47 -4.50 -7.02 16.03
C PRO A 47 -5.94 -6.92 15.52
N CYS A 48 -6.11 -7.00 14.20
CA CYS A 48 -7.41 -7.05 13.56
C CYS A 48 -8.17 -8.33 13.95
N THR A 49 -9.49 -8.23 14.14
CA THR A 49 -10.30 -9.40 14.48
C THR A 49 -10.62 -10.24 13.25
N ASP A 50 -10.95 -11.52 13.48
CA ASP A 50 -11.28 -12.45 12.40
C ASP A 50 -12.52 -12.00 11.62
N GLU A 51 -13.53 -11.45 12.31
CA GLU A 51 -14.75 -10.97 11.68
C GLU A 51 -14.47 -9.88 10.64
N ILE A 52 -13.51 -9.01 10.91
CA ILE A 52 -13.11 -7.96 9.96
C ILE A 52 -12.32 -8.54 8.79
N ILE A 53 -11.37 -9.44 9.07
CA ILE A 53 -10.58 -10.10 8.01
C ILE A 53 -11.50 -10.89 7.06
N LEU A 54 -12.51 -11.55 7.60
CA LEU A 54 -13.48 -12.35 6.85
C LEU A 54 -14.43 -11.53 5.95
N LEU A 55 -14.45 -10.21 6.07
CA LEU A 55 -15.10 -9.35 5.07
C LEU A 55 -14.42 -9.43 3.70
N THR A 56 -13.18 -9.86 3.68
CA THR A 56 -12.34 -9.87 2.46
C THR A 56 -11.75 -11.25 2.16
N HIS A 57 -11.24 -11.93 3.17
CA HIS A 57 -10.55 -13.21 3.01
C HIS A 57 -11.42 -14.40 3.38
N ASP A 58 -11.16 -15.53 2.72
CA ASP A 58 -11.88 -16.77 2.95
C ASP A 58 -11.53 -17.37 4.32
N GLN A 59 -12.53 -17.95 4.98
CA GLN A 59 -12.39 -18.54 6.31
C GLN A 59 -11.34 -19.67 6.34
N ASP A 60 -11.32 -20.54 5.31
CA ASP A 60 -10.33 -21.61 5.22
C ASP A 60 -8.91 -21.05 5.11
N TYR A 61 -8.70 -20.03 4.28
CA TYR A 61 -7.40 -19.39 4.14
C TYR A 61 -6.93 -18.76 5.45
N LEU A 62 -7.79 -17.99 6.12
CA LEU A 62 -7.47 -17.37 7.41
C LEU A 62 -7.13 -18.43 8.47
N ALA A 63 -7.91 -19.52 8.56
CA ALA A 63 -7.63 -20.60 9.49
C ALA A 63 -6.27 -21.26 9.22
N ARG A 64 -5.96 -21.60 7.95
CA ARG A 64 -4.66 -22.19 7.57
C ARG A 64 -3.50 -21.25 7.84
N LEU A 65 -3.67 -19.95 7.63
CA LEU A 65 -2.66 -18.94 7.93
C LEU A 65 -2.38 -18.89 9.43
N LYS A 66 -3.40 -18.82 10.28
CA LYS A 66 -3.28 -18.74 11.74
C LYS A 66 -2.70 -20.02 12.37
N GLU A 67 -3.04 -21.16 11.81
CA GLU A 67 -2.59 -22.48 12.29
C GLU A 67 -1.25 -22.92 11.66
N GLN A 68 -0.62 -22.06 10.86
CA GLN A 68 0.66 -22.35 10.18
C GLN A 68 0.56 -23.57 9.25
N ARG A 69 -0.58 -23.76 8.58
CA ARG A 69 -0.89 -24.90 7.69
C ARG A 69 -0.89 -24.54 6.21
N LEU A 70 -0.26 -23.43 5.82
CA LEU A 70 -0.02 -23.12 4.41
C LEU A 70 0.97 -24.14 3.85
N SER A 71 0.70 -24.66 2.66
CA SER A 71 1.60 -25.56 1.96
C SER A 71 2.92 -24.89 1.58
N ASP A 72 3.97 -25.69 1.36
CA ASP A 72 5.27 -25.17 0.87
C ASP A 72 5.14 -24.38 -0.44
N ARG A 73 4.17 -24.73 -1.29
CA ARG A 73 3.91 -24.01 -2.55
C ARG A 73 3.35 -22.62 -2.28
N GLU A 74 2.40 -22.49 -1.37
CA GLU A 74 1.82 -21.20 -0.96
C GLU A 74 2.89 -20.33 -0.28
N GLN A 75 3.65 -20.91 0.65
CA GLN A 75 4.72 -20.21 1.33
C GLN A 75 5.78 -19.66 0.35
N ARG A 76 6.18 -20.47 -0.66
CA ARG A 76 7.09 -20.00 -1.72
C ARG A 76 6.49 -18.88 -2.57
N LYS A 77 5.19 -18.89 -2.83
CA LYS A 77 4.50 -17.82 -3.56
C LYS A 77 4.44 -16.52 -2.76
N ILE A 78 4.17 -16.62 -1.47
CA ILE A 78 4.19 -15.49 -0.53
C ILE A 78 5.62 -14.95 -0.41
N GLY A 79 6.61 -15.82 -0.28
CA GLY A 79 8.01 -15.45 -0.16
C GLY A 79 8.47 -15.17 1.27
N PHE A 80 7.61 -15.35 2.27
CA PHE A 80 7.96 -15.30 3.70
C PHE A 80 7.79 -16.67 4.34
N PRO A 81 8.70 -17.09 5.25
CA PRO A 81 8.46 -18.27 6.07
C PRO A 81 7.30 -18.01 7.02
N GLN A 82 6.35 -18.96 7.10
CA GLN A 82 5.20 -18.80 7.98
C GLN A 82 5.61 -18.91 9.45
N SER A 83 5.04 -18.07 10.30
CA SER A 83 5.16 -18.12 11.74
C SER A 83 3.96 -17.44 12.42
N PRO A 84 3.68 -17.73 13.70
CA PRO A 84 2.63 -17.01 14.45
C PRO A 84 2.90 -15.52 14.52
N GLU A 85 4.16 -15.12 14.66
CA GLU A 85 4.58 -13.71 14.76
C GLU A 85 4.35 -12.98 13.44
N LEU A 86 4.61 -13.62 12.29
CA LEU A 86 4.31 -13.05 10.98
C LEU A 86 2.81 -12.88 10.80
N THR A 87 2.01 -13.86 11.19
CA THR A 87 0.55 -13.76 11.16
C THR A 87 0.04 -12.62 12.04
N LEU A 88 0.56 -12.50 13.27
CA LEU A 88 0.22 -11.40 14.18
C LEU A 88 0.59 -10.05 13.59
N ARG A 89 1.78 -9.92 12.98
CA ARG A 89 2.22 -8.73 12.27
C ARG A 89 1.21 -8.31 11.21
N GLU A 90 0.75 -9.22 10.37
CA GLU A 90 -0.20 -8.91 9.29
C GLU A 90 -1.57 -8.46 9.82
N LEU A 91 -2.03 -9.05 10.92
CA LEU A 91 -3.26 -8.62 11.60
C LEU A 91 -3.11 -7.18 12.17
N ILE A 92 -1.95 -6.85 12.74
CA ILE A 92 -1.68 -5.50 13.27
C ILE A 92 -1.55 -4.48 12.13
N ILE A 93 -0.87 -4.82 11.02
CA ILE A 93 -0.78 -3.96 9.83
C ILE A 93 -2.16 -3.68 9.25
N THR A 94 -3.00 -4.72 9.11
CA THR A 94 -4.36 -4.57 8.56
C THR A 94 -5.22 -3.65 9.45
N GLN A 95 -5.16 -3.82 10.77
CA GLN A 95 -5.85 -2.91 11.69
C GLN A 95 -5.29 -1.49 11.61
N GLY A 96 -3.98 -1.34 11.45
CA GLY A 96 -3.33 -0.04 11.27
C GLY A 96 -3.90 0.73 10.08
N THR A 97 -4.13 0.05 8.95
CA THR A 97 -4.77 0.66 7.77
C THR A 97 -6.22 1.06 8.07
N ILE A 98 -6.97 0.25 8.82
CA ILE A 98 -8.34 0.58 9.24
C ILE A 98 -8.37 1.78 10.21
N ASP A 99 -7.49 1.80 11.21
CA ASP A 99 -7.41 2.90 12.18
C ASP A 99 -7.00 4.22 11.48
N CYS A 100 -6.12 4.13 10.48
CA CYS A 100 -5.78 5.26 9.62
C CYS A 100 -7.00 5.84 8.90
N CYS A 101 -8.02 5.04 8.55
CA CYS A 101 -9.24 5.56 7.92
C CYS A 101 -9.96 6.57 8.82
N TYR A 102 -10.09 6.28 10.12
CA TYR A 102 -10.72 7.19 11.07
C TYR A 102 -9.91 8.49 11.25
N HIS A 103 -8.58 8.37 11.23
CA HIS A 103 -7.71 9.53 11.29
C HIS A 103 -7.74 10.36 10.00
N ALA A 104 -7.77 9.72 8.83
CA ALA A 104 -7.89 10.39 7.54
C ALA A 104 -9.21 11.16 7.42
N MET A 105 -10.33 10.57 7.86
CA MET A 105 -11.63 11.26 7.89
C MET A 105 -11.64 12.52 8.76
N ARG A 106 -10.75 12.62 9.78
CA ARG A 106 -10.66 13.79 10.67
C ARG A 106 -9.63 14.82 10.22
N HIS A 107 -8.56 14.36 9.54
CA HIS A 107 -7.38 15.18 9.27
C HIS A 107 -7.03 15.28 7.78
N GLY A 108 -7.84 14.69 6.89
CA GLY A 108 -7.60 14.66 5.45
C GLY A 108 -6.66 13.54 5.02
N VAL A 109 -5.63 13.21 5.83
CA VAL A 109 -4.67 12.15 5.52
C VAL A 109 -4.23 11.40 6.78
N SER A 110 -3.94 10.11 6.63
CA SER A 110 -3.24 9.28 7.61
C SER A 110 -2.41 8.22 6.87
N LEU A 111 -1.31 7.79 7.46
CA LEU A 111 -0.37 6.87 6.81
C LEU A 111 -0.10 5.66 7.69
N ASN A 112 0.08 4.50 7.05
CA ASN A 112 0.58 3.29 7.71
C ASN A 112 2.05 3.08 7.26
N VAL A 113 2.98 2.90 8.22
CA VAL A 113 4.41 2.63 7.92
C VAL A 113 4.60 1.26 7.23
N ALA A 114 3.53 0.49 7.12
CA ALA A 114 3.48 -0.78 6.41
C ALA A 114 2.25 -0.84 5.51
N GLY A 115 1.79 -2.03 5.18
CA GLY A 115 0.62 -2.24 4.32
C GLY A 115 0.92 -2.08 2.84
N GLY A 116 -0.13 -1.94 2.04
CA GLY A 116 -0.02 -2.00 0.59
C GLY A 116 0.17 -3.42 0.09
N THR A 117 -0.43 -4.37 0.77
CA THR A 117 -0.28 -5.81 0.53
C THR A 117 -1.21 -6.28 -0.60
N HIS A 118 -1.09 -5.63 -1.75
CA HIS A 118 -2.00 -5.66 -2.89
C HIS A 118 -2.01 -6.97 -3.71
N HIS A 119 -1.05 -7.87 -3.47
CA HIS A 119 -0.99 -9.16 -4.15
C HIS A 119 -1.80 -10.26 -3.44
N ALA A 120 -2.26 -10.04 -2.21
CA ALA A 120 -3.09 -11.03 -1.51
C ALA A 120 -4.50 -11.06 -2.09
N TYR A 121 -4.94 -12.28 -2.44
CA TYR A 121 -6.29 -12.60 -2.90
C TYR A 121 -7.20 -12.96 -1.72
N ARG A 122 -8.46 -13.31 -1.99
CA ARG A 122 -9.37 -13.79 -0.96
C ARG A 122 -8.90 -15.08 -0.30
N ASP A 123 -8.39 -15.99 -1.10
CA ASP A 123 -8.10 -17.38 -0.78
C ASP A 123 -6.61 -17.72 -0.62
N ARG A 124 -5.71 -16.75 -0.89
CA ARG A 124 -4.26 -16.97 -0.87
C ARG A 124 -3.46 -15.69 -0.79
N GLY A 125 -2.22 -15.81 -0.31
CA GLY A 125 -1.21 -14.77 -0.39
C GLY A 125 -0.25 -14.97 -1.56
N GLU A 126 0.33 -13.88 -2.06
CA GLU A 126 1.39 -13.87 -3.09
C GLU A 126 2.32 -12.65 -2.87
N GLY A 127 3.56 -12.69 -3.40
CA GLY A 127 4.41 -11.51 -3.55
C GLY A 127 4.64 -10.71 -2.27
N PHE A 128 5.00 -11.36 -1.17
CA PHE A 128 5.17 -10.76 0.16
C PHE A 128 3.88 -10.26 0.83
N CYS A 129 2.72 -10.59 0.28
CA CYS A 129 1.41 -10.20 0.79
C CYS A 129 0.65 -11.43 1.33
N LEU A 130 0.24 -11.38 2.59
CA LEU A 130 -0.56 -12.43 3.22
C LEU A 130 -2.03 -12.02 3.30
N LEU A 131 -2.31 -10.84 3.82
CA LEU A 131 -3.65 -10.25 3.90
C LEU A 131 -3.66 -8.95 3.09
N ASN A 132 -4.75 -8.65 2.37
CA ASN A 132 -4.88 -7.41 1.62
C ASN A 132 -5.47 -6.33 2.53
N ASP A 133 -4.62 -5.52 3.11
CA ASP A 133 -4.98 -4.53 4.11
C ASP A 133 -5.91 -3.43 3.57
N MET A 134 -5.63 -2.88 2.38
CA MET A 134 -6.48 -1.85 1.78
C MET A 134 -7.84 -2.41 1.33
N ALA A 135 -7.87 -3.65 0.81
CA ALA A 135 -9.13 -4.29 0.46
C ALA A 135 -9.96 -4.59 1.72
N THR A 136 -9.32 -5.03 2.80
CA THR A 136 -9.99 -5.28 4.08
C THR A 136 -10.54 -3.98 4.67
N ALA A 137 -9.75 -2.92 4.65
CA ALA A 137 -10.19 -1.60 5.11
C ALA A 137 -11.34 -1.04 4.25
N SER A 138 -11.30 -1.23 2.91
CA SER A 138 -12.39 -0.83 2.01
C SER A 138 -13.69 -1.56 2.32
N ASN A 139 -13.64 -2.90 2.41
CA ASN A 139 -14.81 -3.71 2.75
C ASN A 139 -15.35 -3.37 4.15
N TYR A 140 -14.47 -3.08 5.10
CA TYR A 140 -14.86 -2.61 6.43
C TYR A 140 -15.62 -1.28 6.36
N LEU A 141 -15.09 -0.26 5.66
CA LEU A 141 -15.76 1.03 5.51
C LEU A 141 -17.15 0.91 4.86
N LEU A 142 -17.27 0.08 3.82
CA LEU A 142 -18.54 -0.21 3.16
C LEU A 142 -19.51 -0.94 4.10
N SER A 143 -19.07 -1.98 4.82
CA SER A 143 -19.91 -2.75 5.73
C SER A 143 -20.47 -1.94 6.90
N GLN A 144 -19.71 -0.91 7.32
CA GLN A 144 -20.13 0.01 8.38
C GLN A 144 -20.91 1.22 7.86
N ASN A 145 -21.19 1.31 6.55
CA ASN A 145 -21.82 2.47 5.90
C ASN A 145 -21.09 3.80 6.18
N LEU A 146 -19.76 3.74 6.36
CA LEU A 146 -18.94 4.92 6.61
C LEU A 146 -18.56 5.64 5.32
N LYS A 147 -18.48 4.89 4.21
CA LYS A 147 -18.13 5.35 2.87
C LYS A 147 -18.92 4.58 1.82
N GLU A 148 -19.13 5.20 0.66
CA GLU A 148 -19.92 4.63 -0.43
C GLU A 148 -19.13 4.44 -1.72
N ARG A 149 -18.10 5.27 -1.95
CA ARG A 149 -17.33 5.30 -3.21
C ARG A 149 -15.83 5.41 -2.91
N ILE A 150 -15.17 4.27 -2.90
CA ILE A 150 -13.77 4.16 -2.50
C ILE A 150 -12.89 4.04 -3.73
N LEU A 151 -11.88 4.91 -3.84
CA LEU A 151 -10.84 4.84 -4.89
C LEU A 151 -9.56 4.22 -4.31
N ILE A 152 -9.07 3.15 -4.92
CA ILE A 152 -7.74 2.59 -4.64
C ILE A 152 -6.79 3.04 -5.74
N ILE A 153 -5.81 3.87 -5.39
CA ILE A 153 -4.77 4.39 -6.27
C ILE A 153 -3.51 3.56 -6.01
N ASP A 154 -3.23 2.62 -6.89
CA ASP A 154 -2.07 1.74 -6.80
C ASP A 154 -0.98 2.22 -7.77
N LEU A 155 0.09 2.81 -7.21
CA LEU A 155 1.24 3.32 -7.95
C LEU A 155 2.54 2.56 -7.61
N ASP A 156 2.43 1.35 -7.08
CA ASP A 156 3.52 0.38 -7.02
C ASP A 156 3.91 -0.06 -8.45
N VAL A 157 5.17 -0.44 -8.65
CA VAL A 157 5.62 -0.90 -9.98
C VAL A 157 4.95 -2.21 -10.39
N HIS A 158 4.48 -2.99 -9.42
CA HIS A 158 3.75 -4.23 -9.63
C HIS A 158 2.24 -3.95 -9.68
N GLN A 159 1.50 -4.65 -10.55
CA GLN A 159 0.04 -4.56 -10.51
C GLN A 159 -0.51 -5.17 -9.24
N GLY A 160 -1.44 -4.50 -8.57
CA GLY A 160 -2.21 -5.03 -7.45
C GLY A 160 -3.22 -6.08 -7.89
N ASN A 161 -2.73 -7.25 -8.35
CA ASN A 161 -3.57 -8.32 -8.87
C ASN A 161 -4.56 -8.88 -7.86
N GLY A 162 -4.17 -8.99 -6.59
CA GLY A 162 -5.06 -9.39 -5.51
C GLY A 162 -6.20 -8.39 -5.32
N THR A 163 -5.86 -7.10 -5.23
CA THR A 163 -6.83 -6.00 -5.11
C THR A 163 -7.79 -5.95 -6.30
N ALA A 164 -7.27 -6.02 -7.53
CA ALA A 164 -8.06 -6.06 -8.75
C ALA A 164 -9.07 -7.23 -8.73
N LYS A 165 -8.61 -8.42 -8.33
CA LYS A 165 -9.46 -9.61 -8.28
C LYS A 165 -10.52 -9.55 -7.18
N ILE A 166 -10.20 -9.00 -6.01
CA ILE A 166 -11.15 -8.86 -4.90
C ILE A 166 -12.32 -7.95 -5.29
N PHE A 167 -12.04 -6.88 -6.04
CA PHE A 167 -13.06 -5.88 -6.40
C PHE A 167 -13.60 -6.00 -7.82
N GLU A 168 -13.28 -7.07 -8.53
CA GLU A 168 -13.83 -7.32 -9.87
C GLU A 168 -15.37 -7.32 -9.84
N GLY A 169 -15.99 -6.34 -10.51
CA GLY A 169 -17.44 -6.16 -10.56
C GLY A 169 -18.08 -5.50 -9.33
N VAL A 170 -17.30 -4.93 -8.41
CA VAL A 170 -17.79 -4.19 -7.22
C VAL A 170 -17.83 -2.71 -7.55
N GLY A 171 -19.01 -2.17 -7.85
CA GLY A 171 -19.17 -0.78 -8.31
C GLY A 171 -18.87 0.31 -7.28
N GLU A 172 -18.84 -0.02 -6.00
CA GLU A 172 -18.54 0.89 -4.87
C GLU A 172 -17.04 1.16 -4.73
N VAL A 173 -16.18 0.30 -5.31
CA VAL A 173 -14.72 0.44 -5.27
C VAL A 173 -14.18 0.57 -6.68
N PHE A 174 -13.44 1.64 -6.95
CA PHE A 174 -12.72 1.82 -8.20
C PHE A 174 -11.24 1.51 -8.00
N THR A 175 -10.74 0.51 -8.71
CA THR A 175 -9.33 0.11 -8.68
C THR A 175 -8.58 0.74 -9.85
N PHE A 176 -7.53 1.51 -9.53
CA PHE A 176 -6.64 2.14 -10.50
C PHE A 176 -5.21 1.68 -10.27
N SER A 177 -4.58 1.07 -11.27
CA SER A 177 -3.19 0.61 -11.20
C SER A 177 -2.35 1.17 -12.35
N MET A 178 -1.26 1.87 -12.02
CA MET A 178 -0.19 2.26 -12.96
C MET A 178 1.05 1.42 -12.67
N HIS A 179 1.35 0.42 -13.49
CA HIS A 179 2.37 -0.58 -13.20
C HIS A 179 3.24 -0.87 -14.42
N GLY A 180 4.45 -1.37 -14.20
CA GLY A 180 5.33 -1.80 -15.28
C GLY A 180 4.73 -2.97 -16.06
N ALA A 181 4.59 -2.82 -17.38
CA ALA A 181 3.97 -3.82 -18.26
C ALA A 181 4.62 -5.20 -18.11
N HIS A 182 5.94 -5.24 -17.95
CA HIS A 182 6.73 -6.47 -17.84
C HIS A 182 7.18 -6.79 -16.41
N ASN A 183 6.64 -6.08 -15.40
CA ASN A 183 6.84 -6.41 -14.00
C ASN A 183 5.90 -7.53 -13.54
N TYR A 184 6.17 -8.11 -12.37
CA TYR A 184 5.25 -9.04 -11.71
C TYR A 184 3.88 -8.35 -11.45
N PRO A 185 2.77 -9.11 -11.47
CA PRO A 185 2.64 -10.50 -11.87
C PRO A 185 2.74 -10.66 -13.40
N PHE A 186 3.19 -11.83 -13.86
CA PHE A 186 3.28 -12.10 -15.30
C PHE A 186 1.90 -12.22 -15.97
N HIS A 187 0.93 -12.73 -15.23
CA HIS A 187 -0.49 -12.75 -15.62
C HIS A 187 -1.20 -11.66 -14.80
N LYS A 188 -1.58 -10.59 -15.49
CA LYS A 188 -2.29 -9.47 -14.87
C LYS A 188 -3.75 -9.83 -14.66
N GLU A 189 -4.30 -9.36 -13.54
CA GLU A 189 -5.75 -9.29 -13.33
C GLU A 189 -6.31 -8.02 -13.96
N ARG A 190 -7.60 -7.80 -13.86
CA ARG A 190 -8.25 -6.62 -14.44
C ARG A 190 -8.73 -5.67 -13.34
N SER A 191 -8.11 -4.50 -13.27
CA SER A 191 -8.60 -3.35 -12.51
C SER A 191 -9.68 -2.59 -13.30
N ASP A 192 -10.38 -1.64 -12.67
CA ASP A 192 -11.28 -0.74 -13.42
C ASP A 192 -10.49 0.13 -14.41
N LEU A 193 -9.25 0.50 -14.04
CA LEU A 193 -8.29 1.13 -14.96
C LEU A 193 -6.87 0.62 -14.71
N ASP A 194 -6.31 -0.05 -15.70
CA ASP A 194 -4.90 -0.45 -15.75
C ASP A 194 -4.14 0.40 -16.76
N ILE A 195 -2.99 0.96 -16.35
CA ILE A 195 -2.04 1.67 -17.22
C ILE A 195 -0.72 0.90 -17.21
N PRO A 196 -0.52 -0.01 -18.17
CA PRO A 196 0.75 -0.71 -18.31
C PRO A 196 1.83 0.21 -18.86
N LEU A 197 2.88 0.45 -18.07
CA LEU A 197 3.97 1.36 -18.40
C LEU A 197 5.12 0.63 -19.11
N PRO A 198 5.73 1.23 -20.13
CA PRO A 198 6.89 0.63 -20.78
C PRO A 198 8.11 0.60 -19.87
N ASP A 199 8.97 -0.40 -20.06
CA ASP A 199 10.25 -0.48 -19.37
C ASP A 199 11.07 0.78 -19.64
N GLY A 200 11.66 1.36 -18.59
CA GLY A 200 12.50 2.55 -18.70
C GLY A 200 11.77 3.88 -18.84
N ILE A 201 10.44 3.92 -18.62
CA ILE A 201 9.68 5.19 -18.57
C ILE A 201 10.30 6.12 -17.52
N MET A 202 10.39 7.42 -17.82
CA MET A 202 10.98 8.45 -16.98
C MET A 202 9.94 9.40 -16.41
N ASP A 203 10.36 10.30 -15.52
CA ASP A 203 9.52 11.18 -14.71
C ASP A 203 8.42 11.87 -15.51
N LYS A 204 8.79 12.64 -16.55
CA LYS A 204 7.81 13.46 -17.27
C LYS A 204 6.65 12.66 -17.83
N GLU A 205 6.93 11.57 -18.54
CA GLU A 205 5.90 10.74 -19.16
C GLU A 205 5.06 10.03 -18.09
N TYR A 206 5.70 9.51 -17.04
CA TYR A 206 5.03 8.89 -15.89
C TYR A 206 4.07 9.86 -15.21
N LEU A 207 4.52 11.08 -14.89
CA LEU A 207 3.72 12.10 -14.19
C LEU A 207 2.59 12.65 -15.06
N ASP A 208 2.82 12.82 -16.37
CA ASP A 208 1.79 13.23 -17.33
C ASP A 208 0.66 12.19 -17.39
N LEU A 209 1.01 10.89 -17.51
CA LEU A 209 0.04 9.78 -17.51
C LEU A 209 -0.76 9.74 -16.20
N LEU A 210 -0.09 9.86 -15.06
CA LEU A 210 -0.74 9.90 -13.74
C LEU A 210 -1.74 11.06 -13.66
N SER A 211 -1.28 12.28 -13.95
CA SER A 211 -2.09 13.48 -13.83
C SER A 211 -3.36 13.42 -14.68
N VAL A 212 -3.23 12.96 -15.93
CA VAL A 212 -4.35 12.87 -16.86
C VAL A 212 -5.37 11.82 -16.39
N ASN A 213 -4.90 10.64 -16.01
CA ASN A 213 -5.80 9.54 -15.65
C ASN A 213 -6.45 9.74 -14.29
N LEU A 214 -5.70 10.17 -13.26
CA LEU A 214 -6.26 10.43 -11.94
C LEU A 214 -7.33 11.53 -12.01
N ARG A 215 -7.10 12.63 -12.74
CA ARG A 215 -8.11 13.69 -12.95
C ARG A 215 -9.39 13.17 -13.59
N LYS A 216 -9.28 12.27 -14.59
CA LYS A 216 -10.45 11.63 -15.21
C LYS A 216 -11.23 10.78 -14.23
N ILE A 217 -10.52 9.94 -13.43
CA ILE A 217 -11.13 9.08 -12.43
C ILE A 217 -11.89 9.92 -11.40
N LEU A 218 -11.24 10.94 -10.82
CA LEU A 218 -11.84 11.79 -9.80
C LEU A 218 -13.12 12.50 -10.30
N ARG A 219 -13.15 12.92 -11.56
CA ARG A 219 -14.36 13.52 -12.18
C ARG A 219 -15.46 12.51 -12.46
N TYR A 220 -15.11 11.32 -12.93
CA TYR A 220 -16.06 10.28 -13.31
C TYR A 220 -16.61 9.55 -12.10
N PHE A 221 -15.71 8.97 -11.28
CA PHE A 221 -16.07 8.14 -10.15
C PHE A 221 -16.52 8.95 -8.94
N LYS A 222 -15.99 10.14 -8.71
CA LYS A 222 -16.28 11.03 -7.57
C LYS A 222 -16.18 10.30 -6.24
N PRO A 223 -14.99 9.82 -5.85
CA PRO A 223 -14.81 9.09 -4.60
C PRO A 223 -15.12 9.96 -3.40
N ASP A 224 -15.57 9.35 -2.31
CA ASP A 224 -15.72 9.96 -0.99
C ASP A 224 -14.63 9.50 -0.01
N PHE A 225 -13.76 8.57 -0.46
CA PHE A 225 -12.57 8.09 0.24
C PHE A 225 -11.53 7.56 -0.74
N ALA A 226 -10.24 7.68 -0.39
CA ALA A 226 -9.16 7.13 -1.20
C ALA A 226 -8.16 6.33 -0.36
N PHE A 227 -7.68 5.22 -0.92
CA PHE A 227 -6.45 4.57 -0.51
C PHE A 227 -5.37 4.85 -1.56
N TYR A 228 -4.16 5.13 -1.10
CA TYR A 228 -3.02 5.36 -1.95
C TYR A 228 -1.87 4.41 -1.57
N LEU A 229 -1.50 3.52 -2.48
CA LEU A 229 -0.33 2.67 -2.36
C LEU A 229 0.85 3.39 -3.01
N SER A 230 1.80 3.83 -2.17
CA SER A 230 2.90 4.72 -2.55
C SER A 230 4.24 3.97 -2.74
N GLY A 231 4.21 2.76 -3.32
CA GLY A 231 5.42 1.97 -3.58
C GLY A 231 6.54 2.79 -4.22
N VAL A 232 7.78 2.60 -3.76
CA VAL A 232 8.96 3.32 -4.30
C VAL A 232 9.82 2.45 -5.22
N ASP A 233 9.33 1.28 -5.58
CA ASP A 233 9.94 0.36 -6.54
C ASP A 233 9.81 0.79 -8.01
N ILE A 234 9.19 1.96 -8.24
CA ILE A 234 9.24 2.69 -9.52
C ILE A 234 10.61 3.37 -9.75
N LEU A 235 11.44 3.48 -8.71
CA LEU A 235 12.74 4.13 -8.79
C LEU A 235 13.70 3.42 -9.75
N SER A 236 14.53 4.20 -10.46
CA SER A 236 15.57 3.71 -11.35
C SER A 236 16.64 2.85 -10.64
N THR A 237 16.74 2.94 -9.33
CA THR A 237 17.65 2.17 -8.48
C THR A 237 17.04 0.87 -7.98
N ASP A 238 15.74 0.63 -8.24
CA ASP A 238 15.06 -0.56 -7.76
C ASP A 238 15.56 -1.83 -8.45
N LYS A 239 15.62 -2.94 -7.71
CA LYS A 239 16.12 -4.23 -8.18
C LYS A 239 15.08 -5.01 -8.99
N PHE A 240 13.80 -4.84 -8.65
CA PHE A 240 12.69 -5.58 -9.27
C PHE A 240 11.87 -4.71 -10.22
N GLY A 241 11.85 -3.39 -9.98
CA GLY A 241 11.22 -2.43 -10.87
C GLY A 241 11.99 -2.26 -12.18
N LYS A 242 11.28 -2.02 -13.27
CA LYS A 242 11.86 -1.77 -14.60
C LYS A 242 11.66 -0.34 -15.09
N LEU A 243 11.12 0.53 -14.24
CA LEU A 243 10.95 1.94 -14.56
C LEU A 243 12.23 2.72 -14.25
N LYS A 244 12.29 3.98 -14.68
CA LYS A 244 13.44 4.87 -14.43
C LYS A 244 12.99 6.21 -13.83
N VAL A 245 12.02 6.14 -12.92
CA VAL A 245 11.61 7.32 -12.18
C VAL A 245 12.69 7.70 -11.17
N THR A 246 12.95 9.00 -11.05
CA THR A 246 13.91 9.53 -10.06
C THR A 246 13.26 9.66 -8.69
N THR A 247 14.05 9.88 -7.64
CA THR A 247 13.52 10.19 -6.29
C THR A 247 12.68 11.46 -6.31
N GLU A 248 13.07 12.45 -7.12
CA GLU A 248 12.30 13.68 -7.32
C GLU A 248 10.99 13.41 -8.04
N GLY A 249 10.99 12.62 -9.15
CA GLY A 249 9.77 12.21 -9.83
C GLY A 249 8.83 11.41 -8.92
N CYS A 250 9.37 10.58 -8.02
CA CYS A 250 8.59 9.88 -7.00
C CYS A 250 7.92 10.86 -6.01
N ARG A 251 8.63 11.92 -5.59
CA ARG A 251 8.11 13.00 -4.74
C ARG A 251 7.01 13.80 -5.46
N GLU A 252 7.24 14.16 -6.74
CA GLU A 252 6.23 14.87 -7.56
C GLU A 252 4.98 14.03 -7.79
N ARG A 253 5.11 12.69 -7.93
CA ARG A 253 3.99 11.75 -7.95
C ARG A 253 3.10 11.93 -6.72
N ASP A 254 3.71 11.97 -5.54
CA ASP A 254 3.00 12.14 -4.27
C ASP A 254 2.33 13.53 -4.18
N GLU A 255 3.00 14.60 -4.65
CA GLU A 255 2.40 15.93 -4.73
C GLU A 255 1.16 15.97 -5.64
N ILE A 256 1.19 15.28 -6.78
CA ILE A 256 0.03 15.17 -7.68
C ILE A 256 -1.13 14.47 -6.99
N VAL A 257 -0.89 13.30 -6.37
CA VAL A 257 -1.95 12.52 -5.71
C VAL A 257 -2.56 13.31 -4.56
N PHE A 258 -1.74 13.78 -3.63
CA PHE A 258 -2.22 14.52 -2.46
C PHE A 258 -2.87 15.86 -2.84
N GLY A 259 -2.28 16.59 -3.79
CA GLY A 259 -2.84 17.85 -4.26
C GLY A 259 -4.24 17.69 -4.85
N MET A 260 -4.42 16.71 -5.74
CA MET A 260 -5.73 16.46 -6.35
C MET A 260 -6.79 15.98 -5.35
N LEU A 261 -6.42 15.13 -4.38
CA LEU A 261 -7.34 14.65 -3.35
C LEU A 261 -7.70 15.76 -2.35
N SER A 262 -6.72 16.55 -1.94
CA SER A 262 -6.92 17.69 -1.03
C SER A 262 -7.80 18.77 -1.64
N GLU A 263 -7.61 19.09 -2.94
CA GLU A 263 -8.42 20.07 -3.68
C GLU A 263 -9.92 19.77 -3.64
N ILE A 264 -10.28 18.50 -3.65
CA ILE A 264 -11.68 18.03 -3.60
C ILE A 264 -12.10 17.50 -2.22
N SER A 265 -11.25 17.68 -1.20
CA SER A 265 -11.50 17.27 0.20
C SER A 265 -11.79 15.76 0.36
N VAL A 266 -11.19 14.91 -0.44
CA VAL A 266 -11.30 13.45 -0.31
C VAL A 266 -10.25 12.95 0.68
N PRO A 267 -10.66 12.33 1.82
CA PRO A 267 -9.73 11.76 2.78
C PRO A 267 -8.92 10.62 2.16
N CYS A 268 -7.63 10.53 2.53
CA CYS A 268 -6.71 9.55 1.99
C CYS A 268 -5.97 8.77 3.06
N VAL A 269 -5.96 7.44 2.96
CA VAL A 269 -5.03 6.57 3.69
C VAL A 269 -3.91 6.14 2.76
N VAL A 270 -2.68 6.29 3.22
CA VAL A 270 -1.49 5.88 2.48
C VAL A 270 -0.95 4.59 3.07
N ALA A 271 -0.74 3.59 2.22
CA ALA A 271 0.02 2.39 2.54
C ALA A 271 1.38 2.44 1.83
N MET A 272 2.42 1.93 2.49
CA MET A 272 3.79 2.18 2.06
C MET A 272 4.17 1.43 0.76
N GLY A 273 3.76 0.16 0.60
CA GLY A 273 4.06 -0.62 -0.61
C GLY A 273 5.52 -1.06 -0.76
N GLY A 274 5.89 -1.36 -2.00
CA GLY A 274 7.20 -1.89 -2.40
C GLY A 274 8.34 -0.88 -2.32
N GLY A 275 9.55 -1.40 -2.57
CA GLY A 275 10.81 -0.68 -2.60
C GLY A 275 11.93 -1.65 -2.25
N TYR A 276 12.80 -1.94 -3.24
CA TYR A 276 13.79 -3.03 -3.18
C TYR A 276 15.16 -2.60 -3.73
N SER A 277 15.48 -1.31 -3.69
CA SER A 277 16.81 -0.82 -4.07
C SER A 277 17.90 -1.49 -3.23
N PRO A 278 19.05 -1.90 -3.82
CA PRO A 278 20.15 -2.52 -3.07
C PRO A 278 20.70 -1.64 -1.94
N ASP A 279 20.72 -0.33 -2.15
CA ASP A 279 21.03 0.63 -1.10
C ASP A 279 19.72 1.07 -0.42
N ILE A 280 19.56 0.67 0.83
CA ILE A 280 18.34 0.95 1.62
C ILE A 280 18.08 2.45 1.80
N ARG A 281 19.12 3.30 1.69
CA ARG A 281 18.97 4.77 1.80
C ARG A 281 18.03 5.30 0.73
N HIS A 282 18.07 4.77 -0.49
CA HIS A 282 17.14 5.17 -1.56
C HIS A 282 15.68 4.83 -1.23
N ILE A 283 15.46 3.67 -0.58
CA ILE A 283 14.12 3.24 -0.16
C ILE A 283 13.60 4.16 0.94
N VAL A 284 14.42 4.37 1.98
CA VAL A 284 14.07 5.19 3.15
C VAL A 284 13.78 6.63 2.75
N ASP A 285 14.68 7.25 1.97
CA ASP A 285 14.52 8.65 1.56
C ASP A 285 13.27 8.86 0.69
N ALA A 286 13.04 7.97 -0.28
CA ALA A 286 11.86 8.06 -1.15
C ALA A 286 10.54 7.87 -0.36
N HIS A 287 10.47 6.90 0.55
CA HIS A 287 9.29 6.77 1.42
C HIS A 287 9.14 7.95 2.37
N CYS A 288 10.23 8.46 2.98
CA CYS A 288 10.15 9.66 3.82
C CYS A 288 9.62 10.88 3.06
N ASN A 289 9.92 11.00 1.75
CA ASN A 289 9.36 12.08 0.92
C ASN A 289 7.83 12.01 0.82
N THR A 290 7.22 10.82 0.83
CA THR A 290 5.76 10.67 0.89
C THR A 290 5.19 11.30 2.18
N TYR A 291 5.82 11.06 3.33
CA TYR A 291 5.40 11.65 4.62
C TYR A 291 5.63 13.16 4.67
N ARG A 292 6.79 13.64 4.19
CA ARG A 292 7.12 15.08 4.09
C ARG A 292 6.09 15.80 3.21
N THR A 293 5.72 15.19 2.07
CA THR A 293 4.73 15.74 1.14
C THR A 293 3.33 15.76 1.74
N ALA A 294 2.92 14.67 2.40
CA ALA A 294 1.64 14.64 3.11
C ALA A 294 1.58 15.72 4.21
N ARG A 295 2.66 15.88 5.00
CA ARG A 295 2.75 16.92 6.05
C ARG A 295 2.67 18.33 5.45
N LYS A 296 3.31 18.58 4.31
CA LYS A 296 3.29 19.88 3.62
C LYS A 296 1.89 20.27 3.13
N ILE A 297 1.09 19.29 2.67
CA ILE A 297 -0.21 19.55 2.04
C ILE A 297 -1.35 19.56 3.04
N TYR A 298 -1.31 18.71 4.08
CA TYR A 298 -2.40 18.53 5.05
C TYR A 298 -2.08 19.00 6.47
N GLY A 299 -0.81 19.41 6.74
CA GLY A 299 -0.32 19.77 8.09
C GLY A 299 -0.47 21.19 8.54
#